data_5797c3a791ab52c559d55bea502ff073
#
_entry.id   5797c3a791ab52c559d55bea502ff073
#
_cell.length_a   1.000
_cell.length_b   1.000
_cell.length_c   1.000
_cell.angle_alpha   90.00
_cell.angle_beta   90.00
_cell.angle_gamma   90.00
#
_symmetry.space_group_name_H-M   'P 1'
#
loop_
_entity.id
_entity.type
_entity.pdbx_description
1 polymer ?
#
loop_
_entity_poly.entity_id
_entity_poly.type
_entity_poly.pdbx_seq_one_letter_code
_entity_poly.pdbx_strand_id
1 'polypeptide(L)'
;FYSSILPNLYNYILMQSQNFATEALNPHAATLRMRGRPKVMLARNYEEAWTIYNRYKDNCLGVISDVRFPLAPPHLQGGFYTDDKDPEAGLKLLRAIRKEDEYLPLTVESAESHNREKAEAEGFWFVDKNSKKISVDLRHILEEHMGFGDFIFRDPKTKAEVMRIHDLKELQDNIFNIPRDSMLYHISRNHMSRWLSARAIFPVAEFLRNITWHELQDVDLHREIIFNAIVQYRRMKNQGVVALFDRKRFDRYAHFARIGDGSLGGKGRGLAFLDNIIKRHPELNQYANATVQIPKTVVLCTDVFDEFMEKNDLYPFALSDATDEEILQAFLRAQLPDDFIDDFLAFFAATNAPIAVRSSSLLEDSHYQPFAGVYATYMIPFLEDKKEMLRMLACAIKAVYASVFYRDSKAYMLATSNVIDQEKMAVVLQQVVGKQYDGRFYPNISGVIRSINYYPVGNEKAEEGVVSLALGLGKHIVEGGQSIRLSPYHPKNVMQMSELHTALRQTQTDFYAIDTRHIGEDFKVDDGFNILKLGVREAEKDHALHFIASTYDPQDNVIRDGLWEGGRKIISFAGVLQQGVFPLPKLMQLSMQLGADAMKRPVEIE
;
A
#
# COMPACT_ATOMS: atom_id res chain seq x y z
N PHE A 1 -31.11 -34.20 -14.02
CA PHE A 1 -30.00 -33.44 -14.56
C PHE A 1 -29.49 -32.42 -13.55
N TYR A 2 -30.30 -31.43 -13.16
CA TYR A 2 -29.89 -30.38 -12.23
C TYR A 2 -29.47 -30.90 -10.84
N SER A 3 -30.08 -31.95 -10.32
CA SER A 3 -29.73 -32.55 -9.02
C SER A 3 -28.30 -33.06 -8.95
N SER A 4 -27.71 -33.45 -10.09
CA SER A 4 -26.31 -33.96 -10.16
C SER A 4 -25.30 -32.90 -10.58
N ILE A 5 -25.68 -31.92 -11.41
CA ILE A 5 -24.77 -30.92 -11.98
C ILE A 5 -24.66 -29.67 -11.10
N LEU A 6 -25.77 -29.19 -10.54
CA LEU A 6 -25.76 -28.00 -9.68
C LEU A 6 -24.80 -28.10 -8.49
N PRO A 7 -24.72 -29.24 -7.75
CA PRO A 7 -23.72 -29.36 -6.68
C PRO A 7 -22.28 -29.26 -7.19
N ASN A 8 -21.97 -29.85 -8.34
CA ASN A 8 -20.63 -29.78 -8.93
C ASN A 8 -20.28 -28.37 -9.40
N LEU A 9 -21.22 -27.69 -10.05
CA LEU A 9 -21.08 -26.32 -10.49
C LEU A 9 -20.88 -25.38 -9.28
N TYR A 10 -21.70 -25.56 -8.23
CA TYR A 10 -21.62 -24.78 -7.01
C TYR A 10 -20.28 -25.01 -6.28
N ASN A 11 -19.85 -26.27 -6.18
CA ASN A 11 -18.55 -26.61 -5.58
C ASN A 11 -17.38 -26.00 -6.37
N TYR A 12 -17.45 -26.00 -7.71
CA TYR A 12 -16.47 -25.34 -8.53
C TYR A 12 -16.41 -23.82 -8.28
N ILE A 13 -17.56 -23.13 -8.28
CA ILE A 13 -17.66 -21.70 -7.97
C ILE A 13 -17.12 -21.41 -6.57
N LEU A 14 -17.41 -22.26 -5.59
CA LEU A 14 -16.93 -22.14 -4.23
C LEU A 14 -15.40 -22.26 -4.18
N MET A 15 -14.83 -23.25 -4.84
CA MET A 15 -13.38 -23.47 -4.92
C MET A 15 -12.66 -22.26 -5.59
N GLN A 16 -13.19 -21.77 -6.72
CA GLN A 16 -12.63 -20.58 -7.37
C GLN A 16 -12.73 -19.34 -6.48
N SER A 17 -13.84 -19.18 -5.76
CA SER A 17 -14.01 -18.07 -4.81
C SER A 17 -13.01 -18.15 -3.65
N GLN A 18 -12.64 -19.36 -3.21
CA GLN A 18 -11.56 -19.56 -2.23
C GLN A 18 -10.20 -19.15 -2.80
N ASN A 19 -9.88 -19.58 -4.04
CA ASN A 19 -8.65 -19.19 -4.72
C ASN A 19 -8.56 -17.66 -4.85
N PHE A 20 -9.64 -17.00 -5.28
CA PHE A 20 -9.67 -15.53 -5.36
C PHE A 20 -9.58 -14.85 -3.98
N ALA A 21 -10.09 -15.48 -2.92
CA ALA A 21 -9.97 -14.98 -1.56
C ALA A 21 -8.51 -15.03 -1.05
N THR A 22 -7.71 -16.02 -1.49
CA THR A 22 -6.28 -16.09 -1.15
C THR A 22 -5.45 -14.97 -1.76
N GLU A 23 -5.94 -14.31 -2.82
CA GLU A 23 -5.33 -13.10 -3.37
C GLU A 23 -5.50 -11.87 -2.44
N ALA A 24 -6.36 -11.94 -1.43
CA ALA A 24 -6.55 -10.85 -0.50
C ALA A 24 -5.37 -10.74 0.48
N LEU A 25 -4.87 -9.51 0.66
CA LEU A 25 -3.70 -9.22 1.48
C LEU A 25 -3.94 -9.40 2.99
N ASN A 26 -5.20 -9.59 3.41
CA ASN A 26 -5.54 -9.78 4.81
C ASN A 26 -6.77 -10.69 5.00
N PRO A 27 -6.92 -11.37 6.17
CA PRO A 27 -8.01 -12.29 6.45
C PRO A 27 -9.42 -11.66 6.37
N HIS A 28 -9.55 -10.38 6.73
CA HIS A 28 -10.82 -9.68 6.66
C HIS A 28 -11.26 -9.46 5.21
N ALA A 29 -10.36 -9.02 4.34
CA ALA A 29 -10.63 -8.88 2.91
C ALA A 29 -10.94 -10.24 2.26
N ALA A 30 -10.27 -11.31 2.66
CA ALA A 30 -10.57 -12.68 2.22
C ALA A 30 -12.01 -13.08 2.60
N THR A 31 -12.41 -12.83 3.85
CA THR A 31 -13.79 -13.10 4.32
C THR A 31 -14.84 -12.30 3.54
N LEU A 32 -14.58 -11.02 3.26
CA LEU A 32 -15.49 -10.19 2.45
C LEU A 32 -15.63 -10.71 1.02
N ARG A 33 -14.54 -11.13 0.39
CA ARG A 33 -14.57 -11.75 -0.94
C ARG A 33 -15.38 -13.04 -0.94
N MET A 34 -15.21 -13.89 0.06
CA MET A 34 -16.01 -15.12 0.20
C MET A 34 -17.50 -14.84 0.37
N ARG A 35 -17.89 -13.77 1.06
CA ARG A 35 -19.29 -13.34 1.18
C ARG A 35 -19.85 -12.81 -0.14
N GLY A 36 -19.04 -12.12 -0.93
CA GLY A 36 -19.38 -11.58 -2.25
C GLY A 36 -19.32 -12.58 -3.41
N ARG A 37 -19.08 -13.87 -3.13
CA ARG A 37 -18.96 -14.88 -4.18
C ARG A 37 -20.20 -14.96 -5.06
N PRO A 38 -20.06 -15.24 -6.37
CA PRO A 38 -21.16 -15.46 -7.28
C PRO A 38 -22.08 -16.59 -6.81
N LYS A 39 -23.36 -16.48 -7.11
CA LYS A 39 -24.40 -17.44 -6.74
C LYS A 39 -25.08 -17.95 -7.99
N VAL A 40 -25.47 -19.21 -7.95
CA VAL A 40 -26.32 -19.82 -8.98
C VAL A 40 -27.77 -19.65 -8.57
N MET A 41 -28.57 -19.03 -9.44
CA MET A 41 -30.01 -18.90 -9.29
C MET A 41 -30.69 -19.82 -10.28
N LEU A 42 -31.63 -20.61 -9.79
CA LEU A 42 -32.41 -21.55 -10.60
C LEU A 42 -33.79 -20.98 -10.86
N ALA A 43 -34.16 -20.86 -12.12
CA ALA A 43 -35.51 -20.54 -12.57
C ALA A 43 -36.16 -21.79 -13.21
N ARG A 44 -37.47 -21.98 -13.00
CA ARG A 44 -38.20 -23.14 -13.48
C ARG A 44 -39.07 -22.88 -14.69
N ASN A 45 -39.33 -21.61 -15.00
CA ASN A 45 -40.12 -21.16 -16.14
C ASN A 45 -39.59 -19.82 -16.66
N TYR A 46 -40.09 -19.38 -17.81
CA TYR A 46 -39.65 -18.16 -18.48
C TYR A 46 -39.89 -16.88 -17.63
N GLU A 47 -41.10 -16.76 -17.03
CA GLU A 47 -41.45 -15.56 -16.25
C GLU A 47 -40.55 -15.41 -15.03
N GLU A 48 -40.28 -16.52 -14.32
CA GLU A 48 -39.33 -16.53 -13.19
C GLU A 48 -37.92 -16.17 -13.64
N ALA A 49 -37.45 -16.76 -14.75
CA ALA A 49 -36.12 -16.47 -15.30
C ALA A 49 -35.97 -14.99 -15.71
N TRP A 50 -36.98 -14.45 -16.38
CA TRP A 50 -37.00 -13.05 -16.78
C TRP A 50 -37.08 -12.11 -15.59
N THR A 51 -37.82 -12.44 -14.56
CA THR A 51 -37.93 -11.67 -13.30
C THR A 51 -36.58 -11.65 -12.59
N ILE A 52 -35.93 -12.81 -12.44
CA ILE A 52 -34.60 -12.92 -11.84
C ILE A 52 -33.58 -12.12 -12.65
N TYR A 53 -33.57 -12.27 -13.98
CA TYR A 53 -32.66 -11.53 -14.85
C TYR A 53 -32.82 -10.02 -14.66
N ASN A 54 -34.03 -9.49 -14.79
CA ASN A 54 -34.27 -8.05 -14.64
C ASN A 54 -33.86 -7.49 -13.29
N ARG A 55 -33.99 -8.30 -12.23
CA ARG A 55 -33.60 -7.89 -10.88
C ARG A 55 -32.08 -7.85 -10.67
N TYR A 56 -31.34 -8.71 -11.37
CA TYR A 56 -29.92 -8.92 -11.10
C TYR A 56 -29.02 -8.72 -12.33
N LYS A 57 -29.56 -8.20 -13.45
CA LYS A 57 -28.85 -8.07 -14.74
C LYS A 57 -27.51 -7.34 -14.62
N ASP A 58 -27.43 -6.33 -13.76
CA ASP A 58 -26.19 -5.55 -13.56
C ASP A 58 -25.04 -6.37 -12.95
N ASN A 59 -25.36 -7.47 -12.26
CA ASN A 59 -24.39 -8.37 -11.65
C ASN A 59 -24.41 -9.78 -12.26
N CYS A 60 -25.11 -9.96 -13.39
CA CYS A 60 -25.20 -11.24 -14.07
C CYS A 60 -23.89 -11.55 -14.80
N LEU A 61 -23.26 -12.69 -14.51
CA LEU A 61 -22.03 -13.15 -15.18
C LEU A 61 -22.32 -13.96 -16.44
N GLY A 62 -23.49 -14.58 -16.52
CA GLY A 62 -23.95 -15.35 -17.65
C GLY A 62 -25.25 -16.11 -17.35
N VAL A 63 -25.88 -16.65 -18.39
CA VAL A 63 -27.11 -17.43 -18.30
C VAL A 63 -26.92 -18.78 -18.99
N ILE A 64 -27.30 -19.85 -18.31
CA ILE A 64 -27.36 -21.21 -18.86
C ILE A 64 -28.83 -21.61 -18.91
N SER A 65 -29.36 -21.91 -20.08
CA SER A 65 -30.77 -22.21 -20.29
C SER A 65 -30.99 -23.57 -21.00
N ASP A 66 -31.94 -24.36 -20.46
CA ASP A 66 -32.51 -25.44 -21.25
C ASP A 66 -33.27 -24.87 -22.45
N VAL A 67 -33.51 -25.66 -23.47
CA VAL A 67 -34.28 -25.25 -24.64
C VAL A 67 -35.79 -25.31 -24.37
N ARG A 68 -36.24 -26.34 -23.65
CA ARG A 68 -37.67 -26.66 -23.49
C ARG A 68 -38.12 -26.62 -22.04
N PHE A 69 -38.92 -25.61 -21.69
CA PHE A 69 -39.53 -25.46 -20.36
C PHE A 69 -40.83 -24.61 -20.43
N PRO A 70 -41.65 -24.54 -19.33
CA PRO A 70 -42.86 -23.75 -19.30
C PRO A 70 -42.63 -22.26 -19.44
N LEU A 71 -43.52 -21.53 -20.09
CA LEU A 71 -43.48 -20.07 -20.15
C LEU A 71 -43.90 -19.42 -18.83
N ALA A 72 -44.88 -19.99 -18.15
CA ALA A 72 -45.44 -19.50 -16.89
C ALA A 72 -45.44 -20.59 -15.80
N PRO A 73 -45.63 -20.22 -14.53
CA PRO A 73 -45.82 -21.22 -13.46
C PRO A 73 -46.98 -22.15 -13.75
N PRO A 74 -46.94 -23.43 -13.27
CA PRO A 74 -48.03 -24.36 -13.42
C PRO A 74 -49.32 -23.76 -12.84
N HIS A 75 -50.41 -23.80 -13.58
CA HIS A 75 -51.72 -23.34 -13.15
C HIS A 75 -52.76 -24.47 -13.17
N LEU A 76 -53.77 -24.34 -12.34
CA LEU A 76 -54.85 -25.36 -12.25
C LEU A 76 -55.86 -25.15 -13.38
N GLN A 77 -55.99 -26.11 -14.28
CA GLN A 77 -56.97 -26.11 -15.33
C GLN A 77 -57.71 -27.44 -15.34
N GLY A 78 -59.03 -27.43 -15.17
CA GLY A 78 -59.86 -28.65 -15.16
C GLY A 78 -59.54 -29.66 -14.05
N GLY A 79 -58.94 -29.21 -12.91
CA GLY A 79 -58.53 -30.09 -11.79
C GLY A 79 -57.14 -30.72 -11.91
N PHE A 80 -56.40 -30.43 -12.98
CA PHE A 80 -55.03 -30.88 -13.21
C PHE A 80 -54.09 -29.70 -13.36
N TYR A 81 -52.83 -29.85 -12.90
CA TYR A 81 -51.79 -28.88 -13.18
C TYR A 81 -51.31 -29.03 -14.63
N THR A 82 -51.41 -27.95 -15.40
CA THR A 82 -50.84 -27.91 -16.75
C THR A 82 -49.41 -27.46 -16.67
N ASP A 83 -48.51 -28.25 -17.25
CA ASP A 83 -47.08 -27.95 -17.39
C ASP A 83 -46.75 -27.98 -18.88
N ASP A 84 -47.34 -27.03 -19.64
CA ASP A 84 -47.15 -26.93 -21.08
C ASP A 84 -45.78 -26.37 -21.37
N LYS A 85 -44.86 -27.23 -21.80
CA LYS A 85 -43.49 -26.87 -22.16
C LYS A 85 -43.41 -26.30 -23.57
N ASP A 86 -43.01 -25.05 -23.68
CA ASP A 86 -42.71 -24.44 -24.97
C ASP A 86 -41.42 -25.04 -25.51
N PRO A 87 -41.37 -25.53 -26.77
CA PRO A 87 -40.21 -26.20 -27.35
C PRO A 87 -39.00 -25.27 -27.59
N GLU A 88 -39.20 -23.95 -27.57
CA GLU A 88 -38.17 -22.96 -27.79
C GLU A 88 -38.07 -21.88 -26.67
N ALA A 89 -38.65 -22.15 -25.51
CA ALA A 89 -38.69 -21.21 -24.40
C ALA A 89 -37.31 -20.66 -24.05
N GLY A 90 -36.28 -21.52 -24.01
CA GLY A 90 -34.92 -21.14 -23.73
C GLY A 90 -34.32 -20.21 -24.79
N LEU A 91 -34.47 -20.52 -26.05
CA LEU A 91 -34.03 -19.67 -27.13
C LEU A 91 -34.72 -18.31 -27.13
N LYS A 92 -36.03 -18.28 -26.86
CA LYS A 92 -36.81 -17.04 -26.70
C LYS A 92 -36.25 -16.18 -25.55
N LEU A 93 -35.95 -16.81 -24.40
CA LEU A 93 -35.36 -16.15 -23.25
C LEU A 93 -33.98 -15.55 -23.59
N LEU A 94 -33.10 -16.35 -24.17
CA LEU A 94 -31.75 -15.92 -24.50
C LEU A 94 -31.73 -14.82 -25.58
N ARG A 95 -32.63 -14.88 -26.56
CA ARG A 95 -32.83 -13.81 -27.54
C ARG A 95 -33.30 -12.51 -26.89
N ALA A 96 -34.21 -12.59 -25.92
CA ALA A 96 -34.69 -11.43 -25.18
C ALA A 96 -33.56 -10.79 -24.37
N ILE A 97 -32.75 -11.60 -23.67
CA ILE A 97 -31.59 -11.14 -22.91
C ILE A 97 -30.53 -10.54 -23.84
N ARG A 98 -30.24 -11.15 -25.00
CA ARG A 98 -29.28 -10.68 -25.98
C ARG A 98 -29.62 -9.28 -26.52
N LYS A 99 -30.90 -8.92 -26.59
CA LYS A 99 -31.32 -7.58 -26.99
C LYS A 99 -31.00 -6.51 -25.95
N GLU A 100 -30.95 -6.87 -24.67
CA GLU A 100 -30.62 -5.96 -23.58
C GLU A 100 -29.11 -5.91 -23.30
N ASP A 101 -28.42 -7.05 -23.35
CA ASP A 101 -26.97 -7.16 -23.19
C ASP A 101 -26.37 -8.00 -24.34
N GLU A 102 -25.80 -7.29 -25.32
CA GLU A 102 -25.22 -7.88 -26.53
C GLU A 102 -24.08 -8.84 -26.23
N TYR A 103 -23.35 -8.63 -25.13
CA TYR A 103 -22.10 -9.34 -24.83
C TYR A 103 -22.20 -10.27 -23.62
N LEU A 104 -23.38 -10.39 -22.98
CA LEU A 104 -23.54 -11.33 -21.87
C LEU A 104 -23.32 -12.78 -22.36
N PRO A 105 -22.50 -13.59 -21.68
CA PRO A 105 -22.36 -15.01 -22.00
C PRO A 105 -23.68 -15.76 -21.85
N LEU A 106 -24.19 -16.29 -22.96
CA LEU A 106 -25.43 -17.04 -23.03
C LEU A 106 -25.15 -18.45 -23.52
N THR A 107 -25.62 -19.44 -22.76
CA THR A 107 -25.38 -20.86 -23.03
C THR A 107 -26.70 -21.61 -23.12
N VAL A 108 -26.80 -22.41 -24.16
CA VAL A 108 -27.90 -23.37 -24.35
C VAL A 108 -27.44 -24.73 -23.88
N GLU A 109 -28.23 -25.41 -23.08
CA GLU A 109 -28.03 -26.81 -22.76
C GLU A 109 -29.16 -27.67 -23.33
N SER A 110 -28.84 -28.77 -24.03
CA SER A 110 -29.85 -29.67 -24.58
C SER A 110 -29.32 -31.09 -24.72
N ALA A 111 -30.21 -32.06 -24.60
CA ALA A 111 -29.95 -33.47 -24.95
C ALA A 111 -30.08 -33.73 -26.46
N GLU A 112 -30.65 -32.81 -27.21
CA GLU A 112 -30.94 -32.95 -28.64
C GLU A 112 -29.86 -32.22 -29.44
N SER A 113 -29.07 -32.96 -30.20
CA SER A 113 -27.89 -32.45 -30.94
C SER A 113 -28.23 -31.40 -32.01
N HIS A 114 -29.44 -31.43 -32.59
CA HIS A 114 -29.88 -30.45 -33.59
C HIS A 114 -30.05 -29.03 -33.01
N ASN A 115 -30.17 -28.89 -31.70
CA ASN A 115 -30.21 -27.58 -31.04
C ASN A 115 -28.83 -26.90 -31.00
N ARG A 116 -27.73 -27.64 -31.22
CA ARG A 116 -26.39 -27.10 -31.33
C ARG A 116 -26.29 -26.10 -32.50
N GLU A 117 -26.70 -26.52 -33.69
CA GLU A 117 -26.63 -25.68 -34.89
C GLU A 117 -27.46 -24.41 -34.73
N LYS A 118 -28.66 -24.53 -34.10
CA LYS A 118 -29.49 -23.37 -33.82
C LYS A 118 -28.83 -22.40 -32.82
N ALA A 119 -28.27 -22.92 -31.74
CA ALA A 119 -27.61 -22.12 -30.72
C ALA A 119 -26.38 -21.40 -31.28
N GLU A 120 -25.51 -22.13 -31.98
CA GLU A 120 -24.29 -21.59 -32.58
C GLU A 120 -24.57 -20.54 -33.67
N ALA A 121 -25.60 -20.75 -34.47
CA ALA A 121 -26.06 -19.80 -35.49
C ALA A 121 -26.52 -18.44 -34.89
N GLU A 122 -27.02 -18.48 -33.65
CA GLU A 122 -27.43 -17.28 -32.89
C GLU A 122 -26.34 -16.74 -31.95
N GLY A 123 -25.13 -17.32 -32.01
CA GLY A 123 -23.99 -16.89 -31.20
C GLY A 123 -24.09 -17.28 -29.72
N PHE A 124 -24.86 -18.33 -29.39
CA PHE A 124 -24.92 -18.90 -28.06
C PHE A 124 -23.95 -20.07 -27.91
N TRP A 125 -23.39 -20.23 -26.72
CA TRP A 125 -22.61 -21.42 -26.39
C TRP A 125 -23.53 -22.62 -26.23
N PHE A 126 -23.02 -23.83 -26.54
CA PHE A 126 -23.82 -25.04 -26.45
C PHE A 126 -23.18 -26.10 -25.56
N VAL A 127 -23.97 -26.71 -24.70
CA VAL A 127 -23.58 -27.83 -23.83
C VAL A 127 -24.51 -29.01 -24.10
N ASP A 128 -23.91 -30.17 -24.42
CA ASP A 128 -24.65 -31.40 -24.62
C ASP A 128 -24.91 -32.10 -23.27
N LYS A 129 -26.18 -32.24 -22.90
CA LYS A 129 -26.60 -32.94 -21.65
C LYS A 129 -26.21 -34.41 -21.61
N ASN A 130 -25.99 -35.04 -22.77
CA ASN A 130 -25.59 -36.43 -22.89
C ASN A 130 -24.07 -36.60 -22.90
N SER A 131 -23.30 -35.51 -22.89
CA SER A 131 -21.84 -35.57 -22.87
C SER A 131 -21.34 -36.19 -21.57
N LYS A 132 -20.46 -37.20 -21.68
CA LYS A 132 -19.76 -37.78 -20.54
C LYS A 132 -18.80 -36.76 -19.89
N LYS A 133 -18.52 -35.63 -20.56
CA LYS A 133 -17.61 -34.56 -20.12
C LYS A 133 -18.37 -33.26 -19.76
N ILE A 134 -19.67 -33.33 -19.53
CA ILE A 134 -20.52 -32.15 -19.30
C ILE A 134 -19.98 -31.21 -18.21
N SER A 135 -19.42 -31.76 -17.11
CA SER A 135 -18.83 -30.96 -16.04
C SER A 135 -17.56 -30.22 -16.50
N VAL A 136 -16.81 -30.79 -17.47
CA VAL A 136 -15.63 -30.16 -18.07
C VAL A 136 -16.07 -29.07 -19.02
N ASP A 137 -17.11 -29.33 -19.84
CA ASP A 137 -17.64 -28.35 -20.80
C ASP A 137 -18.23 -27.13 -20.09
N LEU A 138 -18.96 -27.33 -18.99
CA LEU A 138 -19.48 -26.26 -18.16
C LEU A 138 -18.36 -25.47 -17.46
N ARG A 139 -17.36 -26.15 -16.94
CA ARG A 139 -16.20 -25.50 -16.34
C ARG A 139 -15.49 -24.62 -17.35
N HIS A 140 -15.27 -25.11 -18.56
CA HIS A 140 -14.67 -24.35 -19.65
C HIS A 140 -15.45 -23.05 -19.94
N ILE A 141 -16.78 -23.13 -20.00
CA ILE A 141 -17.64 -21.94 -20.20
C ILE A 141 -17.50 -20.95 -19.05
N LEU A 142 -17.47 -21.43 -17.81
CA LEU A 142 -17.29 -20.56 -16.65
C LEU A 142 -15.92 -19.86 -16.68
N GLU A 143 -14.87 -20.58 -17.00
CA GLU A 143 -13.50 -20.05 -17.03
C GLU A 143 -13.31 -19.07 -18.19
N GLU A 144 -13.66 -19.48 -19.41
CA GLU A 144 -13.35 -18.71 -20.62
C GLU A 144 -14.32 -17.53 -20.88
N HIS A 145 -15.59 -17.65 -20.43
CA HIS A 145 -16.61 -16.69 -20.82
C HIS A 145 -17.27 -15.95 -19.65
N MET A 146 -17.38 -16.58 -18.47
CA MET A 146 -18.04 -15.97 -17.31
C MET A 146 -17.06 -15.34 -16.30
N GLY A 147 -15.76 -15.32 -16.61
CA GLY A 147 -14.74 -14.61 -15.83
C GLY A 147 -14.17 -15.36 -14.64
N PHE A 148 -14.41 -16.68 -14.50
CA PHE A 148 -13.85 -17.48 -13.39
C PHE A 148 -12.41 -17.94 -13.63
N GLY A 149 -11.95 -18.00 -14.89
CA GLY A 149 -10.56 -18.29 -15.24
C GLY A 149 -9.68 -17.03 -15.24
N ASP A 150 -8.46 -17.19 -15.75
CA ASP A 150 -7.56 -16.07 -16.04
C ASP A 150 -8.19 -15.12 -17.05
N PHE A 151 -7.77 -13.84 -17.01
CA PHE A 151 -8.17 -12.92 -18.06
C PHE A 151 -7.25 -13.08 -19.27
N ILE A 152 -7.80 -13.57 -20.38
CA ILE A 152 -7.04 -13.81 -21.60
C ILE A 152 -7.30 -12.69 -22.59
N PHE A 153 -6.29 -11.86 -22.83
CA PHE A 153 -6.30 -10.92 -23.93
C PHE A 153 -6.09 -11.66 -25.24
N ARG A 154 -6.97 -11.44 -26.20
CA ARG A 154 -6.98 -12.13 -27.49
C ARG A 154 -6.86 -11.15 -28.65
N ASP A 155 -6.20 -11.58 -29.70
CA ASP A 155 -6.27 -10.88 -30.98
C ASP A 155 -7.71 -10.92 -31.54
N PRO A 156 -8.30 -9.77 -31.92
CA PRO A 156 -9.69 -9.72 -32.33
C PRO A 156 -9.98 -10.49 -33.64
N LYS A 157 -8.99 -10.66 -34.51
CA LYS A 157 -9.11 -11.33 -35.83
C LYS A 157 -8.84 -12.83 -35.75
N THR A 158 -7.71 -13.18 -35.15
CA THR A 158 -7.26 -14.58 -35.10
C THR A 158 -7.78 -15.35 -33.89
N LYS A 159 -8.31 -14.63 -32.88
CA LYS A 159 -8.70 -15.17 -31.56
C LYS A 159 -7.55 -15.79 -30.78
N ALA A 160 -6.32 -15.69 -31.26
CA ALA A 160 -5.14 -16.18 -30.57
C ALA A 160 -4.92 -15.46 -29.25
N GLU A 161 -4.41 -16.16 -28.27
CA GLU A 161 -3.98 -15.60 -26.99
C GLU A 161 -2.80 -14.65 -27.21
N VAL A 162 -2.92 -13.43 -26.71
CA VAL A 162 -1.88 -12.39 -26.76
C VAL A 162 -1.19 -12.26 -25.41
N MET A 163 -2.00 -12.27 -24.35
CA MET A 163 -1.51 -12.15 -22.99
C MET A 163 -2.52 -12.78 -22.02
N ARG A 164 -1.99 -13.43 -20.98
CA ARG A 164 -2.77 -14.02 -19.90
C ARG A 164 -2.48 -13.31 -18.60
N ILE A 165 -3.53 -12.99 -17.86
CA ILE A 165 -3.48 -12.24 -16.60
C ILE A 165 -4.17 -13.06 -15.51
N HIS A 166 -3.46 -13.36 -14.44
CA HIS A 166 -3.97 -14.17 -13.35
C HIS A 166 -4.63 -13.33 -12.25
N ASP A 167 -4.08 -12.16 -11.93
CA ASP A 167 -4.55 -11.30 -10.84
C ASP A 167 -4.50 -9.79 -11.17
N LEU A 168 -4.98 -8.96 -10.23
CA LEU A 168 -5.00 -7.51 -10.39
C LEU A 168 -3.62 -6.87 -10.48
N LYS A 169 -2.61 -7.46 -9.84
CA LYS A 169 -1.26 -6.92 -9.90
C LYS A 169 -0.66 -7.12 -11.28
N GLU A 170 -0.80 -8.31 -11.84
CA GLU A 170 -0.36 -8.58 -13.21
C GLU A 170 -1.08 -7.69 -14.23
N LEU A 171 -2.39 -7.45 -14.04
CA LEU A 171 -3.12 -6.51 -14.90
C LEU A 171 -2.55 -5.11 -14.79
N GLN A 172 -2.30 -4.63 -13.59
CA GLN A 172 -1.69 -3.32 -13.34
C GLN A 172 -0.32 -3.19 -14.01
N ASP A 173 0.53 -4.22 -13.86
CA ASP A 173 1.92 -4.17 -14.35
C ASP A 173 1.99 -4.26 -15.89
N ASN A 174 1.01 -4.89 -16.53
CA ASN A 174 1.04 -5.18 -17.96
C ASN A 174 0.05 -4.37 -18.82
N ILE A 175 -0.83 -3.58 -18.23
CA ILE A 175 -1.93 -2.91 -18.95
C ILE A 175 -1.46 -2.03 -20.12
N PHE A 176 -0.29 -1.40 -19.99
CA PHE A 176 0.30 -0.57 -21.05
C PHE A 176 1.02 -1.38 -22.13
N ASN A 177 1.32 -2.65 -21.87
CA ASN A 177 1.99 -3.58 -22.80
C ASN A 177 1.00 -4.37 -23.66
N ILE A 178 -0.30 -4.33 -23.34
CA ILE A 178 -1.34 -5.05 -24.08
C ILE A 178 -1.51 -4.38 -25.45
N PRO A 179 -1.53 -5.13 -26.58
CA PRO A 179 -1.77 -4.56 -27.91
C PRO A 179 -3.07 -3.78 -27.98
N ARG A 180 -3.04 -2.64 -28.71
CA ARG A 180 -4.17 -1.70 -28.81
C ARG A 180 -5.47 -2.37 -29.26
N ASP A 181 -5.40 -3.18 -30.32
CA ASP A 181 -6.58 -3.85 -30.89
C ASP A 181 -7.20 -4.87 -29.92
N SER A 182 -6.35 -5.60 -29.18
CA SER A 182 -6.79 -6.52 -28.14
C SER A 182 -7.45 -5.77 -26.98
N MET A 183 -6.84 -4.68 -26.54
CA MET A 183 -7.40 -3.84 -25.46
C MET A 183 -8.77 -3.30 -25.85
N LEU A 184 -8.91 -2.73 -27.07
CA LEU A 184 -10.16 -2.23 -27.63
C LEU A 184 -11.23 -3.33 -27.69
N TYR A 185 -10.86 -4.53 -28.16
CA TYR A 185 -11.76 -5.68 -28.25
C TYR A 185 -12.38 -6.03 -26.90
N HIS A 186 -11.59 -6.00 -25.82
CA HIS A 186 -12.06 -6.34 -24.48
C HIS A 186 -12.81 -5.20 -23.78
N ILE A 187 -12.40 -3.95 -23.98
CA ILE A 187 -13.09 -2.77 -23.44
C ILE A 187 -14.50 -2.67 -24.05
N SER A 188 -14.61 -2.72 -25.39
CA SER A 188 -15.88 -2.53 -26.09
C SER A 188 -16.94 -3.59 -25.73
N ARG A 189 -16.54 -4.73 -25.18
CA ARG A 189 -17.40 -5.85 -24.77
C ARG A 189 -17.56 -6.02 -23.27
N ASN A 190 -16.97 -5.09 -22.52
CA ASN A 190 -17.05 -5.07 -21.05
C ASN A 190 -16.57 -6.37 -20.38
N HIS A 191 -15.62 -7.07 -21.01
CA HIS A 191 -15.12 -8.35 -20.49
C HIS A 191 -14.42 -8.20 -19.15
N MET A 192 -13.70 -7.09 -18.95
CA MET A 192 -12.91 -6.85 -17.76
C MET A 192 -13.79 -6.65 -16.51
N SER A 193 -14.92 -5.95 -16.63
CA SER A 193 -15.82 -5.76 -15.49
C SER A 193 -16.45 -7.09 -15.04
N ARG A 194 -16.74 -8.02 -15.97
CA ARG A 194 -17.23 -9.37 -15.61
C ARG A 194 -16.17 -10.17 -14.85
N TRP A 195 -14.95 -10.17 -15.36
CA TRP A 195 -13.82 -10.84 -14.70
C TRP A 195 -13.59 -10.32 -13.28
N LEU A 196 -13.68 -9.00 -13.06
CA LEU A 196 -13.60 -8.37 -11.75
C LEU A 196 -14.80 -8.72 -10.86
N SER A 197 -16.01 -8.78 -11.44
CA SER A 197 -17.23 -9.17 -10.71
C SER A 197 -17.18 -10.62 -10.22
N ALA A 198 -16.65 -11.55 -11.04
CA ALA A 198 -16.45 -12.95 -10.62
C ALA A 198 -15.51 -13.06 -9.41
N ARG A 199 -14.59 -12.11 -9.25
CA ARG A 199 -13.63 -11.99 -8.14
C ARG A 199 -14.15 -11.15 -6.96
N ALA A 200 -15.42 -10.77 -6.97
CA ALA A 200 -16.03 -9.88 -5.96
C ALA A 200 -15.30 -8.51 -5.82
N ILE A 201 -14.71 -8.01 -6.91
CA ILE A 201 -14.07 -6.69 -6.97
C ILE A 201 -15.07 -5.68 -7.53
N PHE A 202 -16.25 -5.62 -6.88
CA PHE A 202 -17.40 -4.87 -7.35
C PHE A 202 -17.16 -3.37 -7.59
N PRO A 203 -16.45 -2.62 -6.71
CA PRO A 203 -16.26 -1.18 -6.91
C PRO A 203 -15.55 -0.86 -8.22
N VAL A 204 -14.53 -1.63 -8.59
CA VAL A 204 -13.80 -1.44 -9.86
C VAL A 204 -14.63 -1.97 -11.03
N ALA A 205 -15.30 -3.11 -10.86
CA ALA A 205 -16.14 -3.70 -11.90
C ALA A 205 -17.31 -2.78 -12.30
N GLU A 206 -17.99 -2.19 -11.32
CA GLU A 206 -19.08 -1.24 -11.55
C GLU A 206 -18.58 0.05 -12.18
N PHE A 207 -17.48 0.61 -11.67
CA PHE A 207 -16.85 1.79 -12.25
C PHE A 207 -16.49 1.59 -13.72
N LEU A 208 -15.84 0.47 -14.08
CA LEU A 208 -15.47 0.17 -15.46
C LEU A 208 -16.68 -0.13 -16.36
N ARG A 209 -17.76 -0.72 -15.81
CA ARG A 209 -18.99 -0.96 -16.57
C ARG A 209 -19.65 0.33 -17.01
N ASN A 210 -19.59 1.37 -16.18
CA ASN A 210 -20.19 2.67 -16.46
C ASN A 210 -19.38 3.52 -17.44
N ILE A 211 -18.11 3.17 -17.70
CA ILE A 211 -17.27 3.83 -18.71
C ILE A 211 -17.47 3.09 -20.03
N THR A 212 -18.40 3.56 -20.84
CA THR A 212 -18.67 2.94 -22.13
C THR A 212 -17.66 3.38 -23.19
N TRP A 213 -17.31 2.46 -24.12
CA TRP A 213 -16.46 2.80 -25.27
C TRP A 213 -17.04 3.92 -26.14
N HIS A 214 -18.37 4.02 -26.22
CA HIS A 214 -19.04 5.04 -27.02
C HIS A 214 -18.82 6.46 -26.49
N GLU A 215 -18.60 6.61 -25.19
CA GLU A 215 -18.36 7.91 -24.57
C GLU A 215 -16.88 8.30 -24.61
N LEU A 216 -15.98 7.32 -24.56
CA LEU A 216 -14.55 7.54 -24.49
C LEU A 216 -13.81 6.68 -25.52
N GLN A 217 -13.64 7.20 -26.74
CA GLN A 217 -13.00 6.49 -27.86
C GLN A 217 -11.46 6.53 -27.85
N ASP A 218 -10.86 6.65 -26.70
CA ASP A 218 -9.40 6.66 -26.52
C ASP A 218 -8.93 5.47 -25.70
N VAL A 219 -8.20 4.54 -26.34
CA VAL A 219 -7.67 3.33 -25.68
C VAL A 219 -6.63 3.66 -24.64
N ASP A 220 -5.78 4.64 -24.87
CA ASP A 220 -4.70 4.97 -23.95
C ASP A 220 -5.25 5.64 -22.68
N LEU A 221 -6.26 6.50 -22.84
CA LEU A 221 -6.98 7.06 -21.70
C LEU A 221 -7.74 5.98 -20.91
N HIS A 222 -8.33 4.98 -21.59
CA HIS A 222 -8.92 3.82 -20.89
C HIS A 222 -7.88 3.04 -20.07
N ARG A 223 -6.67 2.83 -20.61
CA ARG A 223 -5.59 2.17 -19.87
C ARG A 223 -5.24 2.93 -18.58
N GLU A 224 -5.10 4.25 -18.68
CA GLU A 224 -4.83 5.11 -17.52
C GLU A 224 -5.96 5.05 -16.48
N ILE A 225 -7.20 5.10 -16.92
CA ILE A 225 -8.38 5.01 -16.05
C ILE A 225 -8.42 3.67 -15.33
N ILE A 226 -8.25 2.55 -16.05
CA ILE A 226 -8.25 1.21 -15.48
C ILE A 226 -7.07 1.05 -14.51
N PHE A 227 -5.87 1.48 -14.91
CA PHE A 227 -4.68 1.47 -14.06
C PHE A 227 -4.92 2.23 -12.76
N ASN A 228 -5.41 3.47 -12.83
CA ASN A 228 -5.68 4.29 -11.66
C ASN A 228 -6.76 3.69 -10.76
N ALA A 229 -7.83 3.12 -11.34
CA ALA A 229 -8.89 2.45 -10.59
C ALA A 229 -8.35 1.22 -9.81
N ILE A 230 -7.49 0.42 -10.45
CA ILE A 230 -6.84 -0.73 -9.80
C ILE A 230 -5.91 -0.26 -8.67
N VAL A 231 -5.06 0.73 -8.92
CA VAL A 231 -4.13 1.29 -7.92
C VAL A 231 -4.90 1.84 -6.72
N GLN A 232 -5.97 2.64 -6.96
CA GLN A 232 -6.81 3.17 -5.88
C GLN A 232 -7.50 2.05 -5.10
N TYR A 233 -8.06 1.06 -5.78
CA TYR A 233 -8.70 -0.08 -5.13
C TYR A 233 -7.71 -0.86 -4.26
N ARG A 234 -6.51 -1.15 -4.75
CA ARG A 234 -5.47 -1.84 -3.99
C ARG A 234 -5.04 -1.03 -2.76
N ARG A 235 -4.87 0.29 -2.92
CA ARG A 235 -4.61 1.21 -1.79
C ARG A 235 -5.73 1.19 -0.76
N MET A 236 -6.99 1.29 -1.18
CA MET A 236 -8.15 1.24 -0.29
C MET A 236 -8.29 -0.09 0.45
N LYS A 237 -8.02 -1.22 -0.21
CA LYS A 237 -8.12 -2.55 0.41
C LYS A 237 -7.04 -2.83 1.45
N ASN A 238 -5.92 -2.13 1.38
CA ASN A 238 -4.86 -2.18 2.40
C ASN A 238 -5.14 -1.26 3.60
N GLN A 239 -6.34 -0.67 3.70
CA GLN A 239 -6.70 0.18 4.83
C GLN A 239 -6.94 -0.63 6.10
N GLY A 240 -6.29 -0.23 7.18
CA GLY A 240 -6.61 -0.65 8.54
C GLY A 240 -6.06 -2.01 8.98
N VAL A 241 -5.37 -2.76 8.13
CA VAL A 241 -4.71 -4.02 8.50
C VAL A 241 -3.30 -4.03 7.93
N VAL A 242 -2.32 -4.27 8.79
CA VAL A 242 -0.94 -4.48 8.35
C VAL A 242 -0.87 -5.83 7.66
N ALA A 243 -0.73 -5.82 6.35
CA ALA A 243 -0.66 -7.03 5.54
C ALA A 243 0.62 -7.82 5.81
N LEU A 244 0.57 -9.16 5.75
CA LEU A 244 1.78 -9.97 5.63
C LEU A 244 2.52 -9.59 4.36
N PHE A 245 3.85 -9.53 4.45
CA PHE A 245 4.69 -9.27 3.30
C PHE A 245 4.57 -10.43 2.31
N ASP A 246 4.23 -10.11 1.07
CA ASP A 246 4.20 -11.05 -0.03
C ASP A 246 5.03 -10.46 -1.18
N ARG A 247 6.19 -11.06 -1.45
CA ARG A 247 7.15 -10.59 -2.47
C ARG A 247 6.55 -10.46 -3.87
N LYS A 248 5.52 -11.25 -4.21
CA LYS A 248 4.84 -11.16 -5.50
C LYS A 248 3.88 -9.98 -5.59
N ARG A 249 3.40 -9.48 -4.44
CA ARG A 249 2.37 -8.43 -4.35
C ARG A 249 2.88 -7.12 -3.80
N PHE A 250 4.05 -7.11 -3.16
CA PHE A 250 4.69 -5.90 -2.68
C PHE A 250 5.37 -5.18 -3.85
N ASP A 251 4.90 -3.99 -4.17
CA ASP A 251 5.38 -3.19 -5.29
C ASP A 251 5.48 -1.70 -4.91
N ARG A 252 5.75 -0.86 -5.90
CA ARG A 252 5.84 0.60 -5.67
C ARG A 252 4.57 1.26 -5.12
N TYR A 253 3.42 0.57 -5.13
CA TYR A 253 2.14 1.07 -4.62
C TYR A 253 1.75 0.47 -3.26
N ALA A 254 2.47 -0.54 -2.78
CA ALA A 254 2.33 -1.05 -1.42
C ALA A 254 3.21 -0.20 -0.47
N HIS A 255 2.63 0.29 0.62
CA HIS A 255 3.32 1.21 1.52
C HIS A 255 3.68 0.61 2.87
N PHE A 256 2.91 -0.38 3.36
CA PHE A 256 3.11 -0.95 4.69
C PHE A 256 2.86 -2.45 4.71
N ALA A 257 3.83 -3.24 5.23
CA ALA A 257 3.69 -4.68 5.41
C ALA A 257 4.47 -5.16 6.66
N ARG A 258 4.19 -6.39 7.12
CA ARG A 258 4.91 -7.05 8.21
C ARG A 258 5.44 -8.41 7.79
N ILE A 259 6.56 -8.81 8.36
CA ILE A 259 7.14 -10.15 8.30
C ILE A 259 7.06 -10.74 9.70
N GLY A 260 6.47 -11.92 9.83
CA GLY A 260 6.15 -12.56 11.11
C GLY A 260 4.73 -12.26 11.61
N ASP A 261 4.36 -12.95 12.70
CA ASP A 261 3.02 -12.89 13.31
C ASP A 261 3.03 -12.25 14.71
N GLY A 262 4.20 -11.90 15.22
CA GLY A 262 4.38 -11.26 16.51
C GLY A 262 3.96 -9.78 16.56
N SER A 263 4.41 -9.08 17.58
CA SER A 263 4.14 -7.64 17.76
C SER A 263 4.96 -6.80 16.78
N LEU A 264 4.37 -5.68 16.34
CA LEU A 264 5.06 -4.64 15.54
C LEU A 264 5.95 -3.71 16.38
N GLY A 265 5.90 -3.82 17.70
CA GLY A 265 6.48 -2.84 18.61
C GLY A 265 5.75 -1.49 18.61
N GLY A 266 6.27 -0.52 19.32
CA GLY A 266 5.66 0.80 19.46
C GLY A 266 5.66 1.60 18.17
N LYS A 267 6.83 1.89 17.59
CA LYS A 267 6.97 2.65 16.33
C LYS A 267 6.21 1.98 15.19
N GLY A 268 6.28 0.65 15.06
CA GLY A 268 5.54 -0.08 14.02
C GLY A 268 4.03 0.09 14.14
N ARG A 269 3.48 0.05 15.37
CA ARG A 269 2.05 0.31 15.62
C ARG A 269 1.66 1.75 15.35
N GLY A 270 2.50 2.71 15.76
CA GLY A 270 2.31 4.14 15.49
C GLY A 270 2.23 4.43 13.98
N LEU A 271 3.15 3.87 13.20
CA LEU A 271 3.15 4.00 11.73
C LEU A 271 1.91 3.37 11.10
N ALA A 272 1.50 2.18 11.54
CA ALA A 272 0.27 1.52 11.06
C ALA A 272 -0.98 2.35 11.37
N PHE A 273 -1.02 2.99 12.53
CA PHE A 273 -2.09 3.89 12.94
C PHE A 273 -2.15 5.15 12.07
N LEU A 274 -1.00 5.79 11.81
CA LEU A 274 -0.90 6.95 10.92
C LEU A 274 -1.30 6.61 9.48
N ASP A 275 -0.88 5.46 8.96
CA ASP A 275 -1.28 4.98 7.63
C ASP A 275 -2.81 4.86 7.52
N ASN A 276 -3.45 4.35 8.57
CA ASN A 276 -4.91 4.25 8.63
C ASN A 276 -5.59 5.63 8.68
N ILE A 277 -5.06 6.59 9.46
CA ILE A 277 -5.58 7.97 9.50
C ILE A 277 -5.49 8.60 8.10
N ILE A 278 -4.31 8.57 7.47
CA ILE A 278 -4.09 9.18 6.16
C ILE A 278 -5.07 8.62 5.12
N LYS A 279 -5.31 7.32 5.14
CA LYS A 279 -6.22 6.66 4.20
C LYS A 279 -7.71 6.98 4.45
N ARG A 280 -8.10 7.26 5.69
CA ARG A 280 -9.47 7.63 6.05
C ARG A 280 -9.79 9.11 5.83
N HIS A 281 -8.77 9.95 5.69
CA HIS A 281 -8.86 11.39 5.61
C HIS A 281 -8.32 11.91 4.26
N PRO A 282 -9.11 11.80 3.16
CA PRO A 282 -8.69 12.23 1.83
C PRO A 282 -8.40 13.73 1.75
N GLU A 283 -8.90 14.53 2.71
CA GLU A 283 -8.61 15.97 2.83
C GLU A 283 -7.11 16.26 3.04
N LEU A 284 -6.32 15.31 3.55
CA LEU A 284 -4.86 15.42 3.62
C LEU A 284 -4.20 15.46 2.22
N ASN A 285 -4.86 14.91 1.21
CA ASN A 285 -4.38 14.81 -0.17
C ASN A 285 -5.20 15.65 -1.16
N GLN A 286 -5.86 16.72 -0.68
CA GLN A 286 -6.65 17.62 -1.53
C GLN A 286 -5.81 18.59 -2.39
N TYR A 287 -4.52 18.72 -2.10
CA TYR A 287 -3.64 19.65 -2.79
C TYR A 287 -2.94 18.95 -3.97
N ALA A 288 -3.06 19.49 -5.17
CA ALA A 288 -2.52 18.89 -6.39
C ALA A 288 -1.00 18.72 -6.39
N ASN A 289 -0.28 19.56 -5.63
CA ASN A 289 1.18 19.59 -5.55
C ASN A 289 1.74 18.96 -4.26
N ALA A 290 0.90 18.30 -3.45
CA ALA A 290 1.30 17.67 -2.20
C ALA A 290 0.64 16.33 -2.00
N THR A 291 1.40 15.33 -1.57
CA THR A 291 0.89 14.01 -1.18
C THR A 291 1.37 13.67 0.22
N VAL A 292 0.42 13.39 1.12
CA VAL A 292 0.70 12.91 2.47
C VAL A 292 0.62 11.39 2.48
N GLN A 293 1.72 10.73 2.84
CA GLN A 293 1.82 9.27 2.87
C GLN A 293 2.86 8.81 3.88
N ILE A 294 2.72 7.59 4.38
CA ILE A 294 3.80 6.89 5.09
C ILE A 294 4.84 6.47 4.05
N PRO A 295 6.14 6.69 4.29
CA PRO A 295 7.19 6.07 3.49
C PRO A 295 7.05 4.55 3.48
N LYS A 296 7.55 3.88 2.44
CA LYS A 296 7.46 2.41 2.36
C LYS A 296 8.10 1.78 3.58
N THR A 297 7.34 0.92 4.23
CA THR A 297 7.72 0.33 5.51
C THR A 297 7.45 -1.17 5.51
N VAL A 298 8.43 -1.94 5.96
CA VAL A 298 8.27 -3.36 6.33
C VAL A 298 8.71 -3.52 7.77
N VAL A 299 7.90 -4.18 8.59
CA VAL A 299 8.22 -4.43 9.99
C VAL A 299 8.52 -5.91 10.20
N LEU A 300 9.72 -6.21 10.69
CA LEU A 300 10.04 -7.52 11.24
C LEU A 300 9.43 -7.60 12.65
N CYS A 301 8.48 -8.50 12.85
CA CYS A 301 7.77 -8.66 14.11
C CYS A 301 8.65 -9.30 15.19
N THR A 302 8.20 -9.24 16.42
CA THR A 302 8.97 -9.72 17.59
C THR A 302 9.24 -11.22 17.59
N ASP A 303 8.44 -12.04 16.93
CA ASP A 303 8.68 -13.46 16.75
C ASP A 303 9.93 -13.76 15.90
N VAL A 304 10.25 -12.89 14.94
CA VAL A 304 11.50 -12.97 14.16
C VAL A 304 12.73 -12.75 15.07
N PHE A 305 12.63 -11.82 16.02
CA PHE A 305 13.66 -11.62 17.04
C PHE A 305 13.81 -12.86 17.93
N ASP A 306 12.70 -13.42 18.43
CA ASP A 306 12.73 -14.63 19.28
C ASP A 306 13.40 -15.79 18.52
N GLU A 307 13.01 -16.05 17.28
CA GLU A 307 13.61 -17.10 16.44
C GLU A 307 15.11 -16.87 16.24
N PHE A 308 15.53 -15.62 15.98
CA PHE A 308 16.95 -15.28 15.82
C PHE A 308 17.75 -15.55 17.09
N MET A 309 17.23 -15.14 18.25
CA MET A 309 17.88 -15.33 19.55
C MET A 309 18.01 -16.82 19.93
N GLU A 310 16.92 -17.58 19.75
CA GLU A 310 16.86 -19.01 20.07
C GLU A 310 17.73 -19.84 19.13
N LYS A 311 17.64 -19.62 17.81
CA LYS A 311 18.41 -20.38 16.80
C LYS A 311 19.92 -20.25 16.98
N ASN A 312 20.38 -19.11 17.49
CA ASN A 312 21.80 -18.84 17.69
C ASN A 312 22.26 -18.94 19.14
N ASP A 313 21.41 -19.36 20.08
CA ASP A 313 21.69 -19.47 21.51
C ASP A 313 22.36 -18.21 22.09
N LEU A 314 21.84 -17.03 21.76
CA LEU A 314 22.47 -15.76 22.11
C LEU A 314 22.15 -15.25 23.51
N TYR A 315 21.06 -15.68 24.15
CA TYR A 315 20.64 -15.15 25.45
C TYR A 315 21.71 -15.28 26.56
N PRO A 316 22.40 -16.43 26.73
CA PRO A 316 23.40 -16.56 27.78
C PRO A 316 24.56 -15.56 27.65
N PHE A 317 25.01 -15.30 26.41
CA PHE A 317 26.07 -14.34 26.15
C PHE A 317 25.56 -12.88 26.21
N ALA A 318 24.42 -12.59 25.65
CA ALA A 318 23.83 -11.25 25.64
C ALA A 318 23.51 -10.71 27.04
N LEU A 319 23.11 -11.59 27.96
CA LEU A 319 22.82 -11.26 29.36
C LEU A 319 24.07 -11.22 30.27
N SER A 320 25.23 -11.61 29.76
CA SER A 320 26.50 -11.55 30.53
C SER A 320 27.02 -10.11 30.71
N ASP A 321 28.15 -9.97 31.39
CA ASP A 321 28.86 -8.69 31.55
C ASP A 321 29.78 -8.36 30.37
N ALA A 322 29.55 -8.95 29.20
CA ALA A 322 30.28 -8.64 27.97
C ALA A 322 30.12 -7.16 27.57
N THR A 323 31.14 -6.60 26.95
CA THR A 323 31.12 -5.22 26.45
C THR A 323 30.16 -5.08 25.27
N ASP A 324 29.70 -3.86 25.00
CA ASP A 324 28.79 -3.57 23.86
C ASP A 324 29.38 -4.01 22.52
N GLU A 325 30.70 -3.84 22.33
CA GLU A 325 31.44 -4.30 21.16
C GLU A 325 31.45 -5.83 21.04
N GLU A 326 31.68 -6.54 22.13
CA GLU A 326 31.66 -8.01 22.13
C GLU A 326 30.27 -8.56 21.83
N ILE A 327 29.21 -7.93 22.39
CA ILE A 327 27.82 -8.25 22.11
C ILE A 327 27.53 -8.01 20.64
N LEU A 328 27.87 -6.84 20.11
CA LEU A 328 27.69 -6.52 18.70
C LEU A 328 28.35 -7.58 17.79
N GLN A 329 29.62 -7.92 18.06
CA GLN A 329 30.35 -8.89 17.26
C GLN A 329 29.74 -10.30 17.31
N ALA A 330 29.20 -10.74 18.45
CA ALA A 330 28.50 -12.00 18.59
C ALA A 330 27.23 -12.01 17.71
N PHE A 331 26.43 -10.94 17.75
CA PHE A 331 25.22 -10.81 16.95
C PHE A 331 25.53 -10.71 15.44
N LEU A 332 26.58 -9.99 15.04
CA LEU A 332 26.96 -9.91 13.62
C LEU A 332 27.37 -11.27 13.04
N ARG A 333 27.98 -12.15 13.83
CA ARG A 333 28.34 -13.52 13.43
C ARG A 333 27.16 -14.47 13.36
N ALA A 334 26.08 -14.19 14.10
CA ALA A 334 24.88 -15.00 14.15
C ALA A 334 24.14 -15.02 12.78
N GLN A 335 23.36 -16.06 12.52
CA GLN A 335 22.65 -16.23 11.26
C GLN A 335 21.20 -15.76 11.36
N LEU A 336 20.79 -14.86 10.49
CA LEU A 336 19.37 -14.58 10.25
C LEU A 336 18.72 -15.76 9.52
N PRO A 337 17.40 -15.97 9.66
CA PRO A 337 16.68 -16.94 8.86
C PRO A 337 16.83 -16.65 7.35
N ASP A 338 17.13 -17.69 6.56
CA ASP A 338 17.43 -17.53 5.11
C ASP A 338 16.19 -17.14 4.30
N ASP A 339 14.99 -17.42 4.82
CA ASP A 339 13.71 -17.17 4.13
C ASP A 339 13.45 -15.67 3.83
N PHE A 340 14.14 -14.76 4.53
CA PHE A 340 13.95 -13.31 4.37
C PHE A 340 14.78 -12.69 3.25
N ILE A 341 15.74 -13.40 2.67
CA ILE A 341 16.63 -12.86 1.63
C ILE A 341 15.83 -12.37 0.42
N ASP A 342 14.94 -13.20 -0.07
CA ASP A 342 14.10 -12.86 -1.24
C ASP A 342 13.10 -11.73 -0.92
N ASP A 343 12.61 -11.67 0.32
CA ASP A 343 11.70 -10.63 0.78
C ASP A 343 12.42 -9.28 0.86
N PHE A 344 13.66 -9.25 1.34
CA PHE A 344 14.48 -8.03 1.35
C PHE A 344 14.81 -7.55 -0.07
N LEU A 345 15.13 -8.47 -0.99
CA LEU A 345 15.37 -8.12 -2.39
C LEU A 345 14.12 -7.52 -3.05
N ALA A 346 12.94 -8.07 -2.77
CA ALA A 346 11.67 -7.52 -3.25
C ALA A 346 11.38 -6.13 -2.64
N PHE A 347 11.70 -5.93 -1.37
CA PHE A 347 11.58 -4.62 -0.71
C PHE A 347 12.52 -3.58 -1.33
N PHE A 348 13.78 -3.94 -1.63
CA PHE A 348 14.73 -3.05 -2.31
C PHE A 348 14.24 -2.65 -3.69
N ALA A 349 13.73 -3.60 -4.47
CA ALA A 349 13.20 -3.31 -5.81
C ALA A 349 12.00 -2.34 -5.77
N ALA A 350 11.20 -2.40 -4.69
CA ALA A 350 10.06 -1.53 -4.53
C ALA A 350 10.39 -0.14 -3.98
N THR A 351 11.48 0.01 -3.19
CA THR A 351 11.82 1.29 -2.52
C THR A 351 12.71 2.19 -3.35
N ASN A 352 13.74 1.67 -3.98
CA ASN A 352 14.70 2.42 -4.81
C ASN A 352 15.31 3.65 -4.11
N ALA A 353 15.52 3.57 -2.79
CA ALA A 353 16.00 4.65 -1.93
C ALA A 353 16.75 4.08 -0.72
N PRO A 354 17.50 4.89 0.04
CA PRO A 354 18.07 4.46 1.32
C PRO A 354 17.02 3.96 2.30
N ILE A 355 17.42 3.07 3.19
CA ILE A 355 16.53 2.43 4.18
C ILE A 355 17.01 2.77 5.59
N ALA A 356 16.11 3.27 6.41
CA ALA A 356 16.30 3.37 7.85
C ALA A 356 15.91 2.05 8.51
N VAL A 357 16.84 1.48 9.29
CA VAL A 357 16.63 0.29 10.12
C VAL A 357 16.48 0.75 11.55
N ARG A 358 15.26 0.73 12.06
CA ARG A 358 14.89 1.36 13.34
C ARG A 358 14.40 0.32 14.32
N SER A 359 14.81 0.46 15.57
CA SER A 359 14.21 -0.28 16.69
C SER A 359 12.72 0.01 16.82
N SER A 360 11.96 -0.97 17.29
CA SER A 360 10.54 -0.83 17.60
C SER A 360 10.17 -1.74 18.74
N SER A 361 10.54 -1.34 19.94
CA SER A 361 10.19 -2.05 21.17
C SER A 361 8.84 -1.56 21.73
N LEU A 362 8.24 -2.34 22.60
CA LEU A 362 7.03 -1.95 23.31
C LEU A 362 7.29 -0.86 24.35
N LEU A 363 8.49 -0.81 24.89
CA LEU A 363 8.88 0.14 25.92
C LEU A 363 9.21 1.52 25.38
N GLU A 364 9.60 1.66 24.12
CA GLU A 364 9.91 2.96 23.50
C GLU A 364 8.74 3.96 23.55
N ASP A 365 7.51 3.49 23.47
CA ASP A 365 6.29 4.30 23.53
C ASP A 365 5.61 4.28 24.90
N SER A 366 6.32 3.82 25.94
CA SER A 366 5.79 3.82 27.31
C SER A 366 5.61 5.24 27.82
N HIS A 367 4.38 5.60 28.20
CA HIS A 367 4.08 6.94 28.76
C HIS A 367 4.69 7.21 30.13
N TYR A 368 4.98 6.13 30.86
CA TYR A 368 5.48 6.25 32.24
C TYR A 368 7.01 6.23 32.31
N GLN A 369 7.65 5.67 31.29
CA GLN A 369 9.09 5.48 31.25
C GLN A 369 9.55 5.55 29.77
N PRO A 370 9.82 6.75 29.22
CA PRO A 370 10.19 6.89 27.83
C PRO A 370 11.58 6.32 27.54
N PHE A 371 11.65 5.41 26.59
CA PHE A 371 12.88 4.74 26.12
C PHE A 371 13.47 5.41 24.88
N ALA A 372 13.09 6.65 24.62
CA ALA A 372 13.51 7.35 23.39
C ALA A 372 15.04 7.52 23.33
N GLY A 373 15.65 7.12 22.22
CA GLY A 373 17.09 7.27 21.95
C GLY A 373 18.01 6.26 22.62
N VAL A 374 17.48 5.22 23.28
CA VAL A 374 18.30 4.16 23.92
C VAL A 374 18.73 3.10 22.90
N TYR A 375 17.87 2.78 21.93
CA TYR A 375 18.17 1.77 20.91
C TYR A 375 18.68 2.37 19.60
N ALA A 376 19.51 1.62 18.88
CA ALA A 376 20.18 2.06 17.68
C ALA A 376 19.23 2.23 16.47
N THR A 377 19.61 3.16 15.58
CA THR A 377 18.99 3.37 14.27
C THR A 377 20.08 3.46 13.21
N TYR A 378 20.07 2.55 12.25
CA TYR A 378 21.05 2.52 11.17
C TYR A 378 20.45 3.00 9.84
N MET A 379 21.23 3.76 9.06
CA MET A 379 20.84 4.19 7.73
C MET A 379 21.62 3.41 6.68
N ILE A 380 20.91 2.68 5.82
CA ILE A 380 21.51 1.90 4.73
C ILE A 380 21.38 2.70 3.43
N PRO A 381 22.48 3.10 2.78
CA PRO A 381 22.44 3.79 1.50
C PRO A 381 21.87 2.86 0.41
N PHE A 382 21.27 3.46 -0.60
CA PHE A 382 20.86 2.70 -1.77
C PHE A 382 22.08 2.39 -2.65
N LEU A 383 22.30 1.10 -2.92
CA LEU A 383 23.42 0.60 -3.70
C LEU A 383 22.93 -0.14 -4.94
N GLU A 384 23.69 -0.06 -6.03
CA GLU A 384 23.47 -0.88 -7.22
C GLU A 384 23.76 -2.35 -6.94
N ASP A 385 24.81 -2.65 -6.17
CA ASP A 385 25.11 -4.00 -5.69
C ASP A 385 24.11 -4.44 -4.61
N LYS A 386 23.16 -5.26 -5.03
CA LYS A 386 22.13 -5.78 -4.14
C LYS A 386 22.65 -6.75 -3.09
N LYS A 387 23.78 -7.43 -3.35
CA LYS A 387 24.39 -8.34 -2.37
C LYS A 387 25.00 -7.55 -1.22
N GLU A 388 25.70 -6.47 -1.54
CA GLU A 388 26.27 -5.59 -0.53
C GLU A 388 25.17 -4.87 0.26
N MET A 389 24.13 -4.41 -0.40
CA MET A 389 22.99 -3.79 0.27
C MET A 389 22.30 -4.79 1.22
N LEU A 390 22.15 -6.07 0.81
CA LEU A 390 21.61 -7.13 1.63
C LEU A 390 22.50 -7.42 2.85
N ARG A 391 23.83 -7.48 2.65
CA ARG A 391 24.80 -7.66 3.73
C ARG A 391 24.67 -6.53 4.77
N MET A 392 24.64 -5.29 4.32
CA MET A 392 24.49 -4.13 5.20
C MET A 392 23.15 -4.16 5.97
N LEU A 393 22.05 -4.48 5.28
CA LEU A 393 20.74 -4.60 5.93
C LEU A 393 20.74 -5.69 7.00
N ALA A 394 21.27 -6.87 6.70
CA ALA A 394 21.38 -7.96 7.65
C ALA A 394 22.22 -7.57 8.88
N CYS A 395 23.35 -6.91 8.68
CA CYS A 395 24.18 -6.39 9.76
C CYS A 395 23.44 -5.33 10.61
N ALA A 396 22.71 -4.40 9.97
CA ALA A 396 21.94 -3.39 10.67
C ALA A 396 20.82 -3.98 11.53
N ILE A 397 20.08 -4.98 11.02
CA ILE A 397 19.04 -5.69 11.78
C ILE A 397 19.67 -6.36 13.03
N LYS A 398 20.77 -7.08 12.85
CA LYS A 398 21.50 -7.73 13.95
C LYS A 398 22.03 -6.72 14.97
N ALA A 399 22.53 -5.57 14.51
CA ALA A 399 23.02 -4.51 15.39
C ALA A 399 21.87 -3.85 16.18
N VAL A 400 20.68 -3.67 15.57
CA VAL A 400 19.49 -3.21 16.31
C VAL A 400 19.10 -4.25 17.37
N TYR A 401 19.12 -5.54 17.04
CA TYR A 401 18.86 -6.60 18.04
C TYR A 401 19.90 -6.60 19.17
N ALA A 402 21.19 -6.41 18.85
CA ALA A 402 22.26 -6.32 19.85
C ALA A 402 22.06 -5.15 20.81
N SER A 403 21.54 -4.01 20.33
CA SER A 403 21.37 -2.79 21.13
C SER A 403 20.41 -2.95 22.32
N VAL A 404 19.54 -3.96 22.31
CA VAL A 404 18.71 -4.35 23.46
C VAL A 404 19.57 -4.68 24.68
N PHE A 405 20.72 -5.27 24.46
CA PHE A 405 21.60 -5.83 25.51
C PHE A 405 22.82 -4.96 25.81
N TYR A 406 22.89 -3.74 25.24
CA TYR A 406 23.95 -2.81 25.55
C TYR A 406 23.86 -2.28 26.98
N ARG A 407 24.98 -1.79 27.48
CA ARG A 407 25.12 -1.32 28.86
C ARG A 407 24.04 -0.31 29.26
N ASP A 408 23.78 0.68 28.41
CA ASP A 408 22.79 1.72 28.69
C ASP A 408 21.37 1.16 28.71
N SER A 409 21.03 0.22 27.83
CA SER A 409 19.76 -0.49 27.83
C SER A 409 19.59 -1.33 29.09
N LYS A 410 20.62 -2.12 29.49
CA LYS A 410 20.63 -2.90 30.72
C LYS A 410 20.46 -2.01 31.96
N ALA A 411 21.22 -0.90 32.05
CA ALA A 411 21.16 0.04 33.16
C ALA A 411 19.77 0.68 33.29
N TYR A 412 19.17 1.06 32.16
CA TYR A 412 17.83 1.66 32.14
C TYR A 412 16.77 0.66 32.60
N MET A 413 16.81 -0.58 32.13
CA MET A 413 15.87 -1.62 32.52
C MET A 413 15.95 -1.96 34.02
N LEU A 414 17.14 -2.02 34.55
CA LEU A 414 17.36 -2.18 35.99
C LEU A 414 16.77 -1.02 36.80
N ALA A 415 16.94 0.23 36.31
CA ALA A 415 16.41 1.43 36.96
C ALA A 415 14.88 1.50 36.91
N THR A 416 14.26 0.89 35.93
CA THR A 416 12.78 0.94 35.68
C THR A 416 12.05 -0.32 36.16
N SER A 417 12.76 -1.26 36.81
CA SER A 417 12.21 -2.55 37.28
C SER A 417 11.61 -3.42 36.15
N ASN A 418 12.03 -3.21 34.91
CA ASN A 418 11.69 -4.06 33.78
C ASN A 418 12.66 -5.25 33.70
N VAL A 419 12.23 -6.34 33.13
CA VAL A 419 13.00 -7.57 32.98
C VAL A 419 13.52 -7.67 31.56
N ILE A 420 14.85 -7.59 31.39
CA ILE A 420 15.51 -7.49 30.07
C ILE A 420 15.30 -8.71 29.18
N ASP A 421 15.18 -9.90 29.74
CA ASP A 421 14.92 -11.15 29.02
C ASP A 421 13.47 -11.25 28.49
N GLN A 422 12.58 -10.37 28.96
CA GLN A 422 11.21 -10.24 28.45
C GLN A 422 11.06 -9.14 27.38
N GLU A 423 12.10 -8.34 27.18
CA GLU A 423 12.09 -7.32 26.13
C GLU A 423 12.27 -7.97 24.75
N LYS A 424 11.31 -7.69 23.87
CA LYS A 424 11.28 -8.20 22.51
C LYS A 424 11.36 -7.05 21.52
N MET A 425 12.22 -7.20 20.54
CA MET A 425 12.51 -6.17 19.54
C MET A 425 11.88 -6.49 18.20
N ALA A 426 10.96 -5.64 17.75
CA ALA A 426 10.60 -5.56 16.35
C ALA A 426 11.53 -4.57 15.63
N VAL A 427 11.73 -4.73 14.32
CA VAL A 427 12.57 -3.84 13.51
C VAL A 427 11.74 -3.23 12.38
N VAL A 428 11.75 -1.90 12.31
CA VAL A 428 11.11 -1.14 11.24
C VAL A 428 12.13 -0.87 10.14
N LEU A 429 11.91 -1.46 8.96
CA LEU A 429 12.63 -1.16 7.73
C LEU A 429 11.83 -0.11 6.97
N GLN A 430 12.33 1.12 6.89
CA GLN A 430 11.58 2.24 6.33
C GLN A 430 12.38 2.97 5.27
N GLN A 431 11.76 3.24 4.13
CA GLN A 431 12.31 4.09 3.09
C GLN A 431 12.63 5.47 3.65
N VAL A 432 13.85 5.96 3.43
CA VAL A 432 14.20 7.35 3.75
C VAL A 432 13.71 8.26 2.62
N VAL A 433 12.94 9.28 2.98
CA VAL A 433 12.48 10.29 2.03
C VAL A 433 13.57 11.34 1.84
N GLY A 434 13.84 11.73 0.59
CA GLY A 434 14.88 12.71 0.28
C GLY A 434 15.25 12.67 -1.19
N LYS A 435 16.38 13.32 -1.50
CA LYS A 435 16.94 13.38 -2.84
C LYS A 435 18.42 13.00 -2.82
N GLN A 436 18.84 12.28 -3.85
CA GLN A 436 20.25 11.96 -4.09
C GLN A 436 20.96 13.17 -4.70
N TYR A 437 22.04 13.56 -4.06
CA TYR A 437 23.00 14.53 -4.53
C TYR A 437 24.37 13.85 -4.76
N ASP A 438 25.40 14.61 -5.08
CA ASP A 438 26.74 14.06 -5.27
C ASP A 438 27.30 13.47 -3.96
N GLY A 439 27.23 12.15 -3.83
CA GLY A 439 27.75 11.39 -2.69
C GLY A 439 26.97 11.52 -1.38
N ARG A 440 25.76 12.06 -1.40
CA ARG A 440 24.93 12.26 -0.20
C ARG A 440 23.44 12.23 -0.50
N PHE A 441 22.66 11.78 0.47
CA PHE A 441 21.20 11.71 0.36
C PHE A 441 20.55 12.35 1.60
N TYR A 442 19.62 13.29 1.38
CA TYR A 442 18.88 13.95 2.46
C TYR A 442 17.57 14.59 1.98
N PRO A 443 16.58 14.81 2.89
CA PRO A 443 15.37 15.58 2.60
C PRO A 443 15.63 17.08 2.63
N ASN A 444 14.90 17.85 1.84
CA ASN A 444 15.00 19.32 1.89
C ASN A 444 14.41 19.89 3.19
N ILE A 445 13.39 19.24 3.75
CA ILE A 445 12.72 19.63 4.99
C ILE A 445 12.49 18.39 5.82
N SER A 446 12.85 18.44 7.09
CA SER A 446 12.42 17.52 8.13
C SER A 446 11.82 18.32 9.27
N GLY A 447 10.98 17.68 10.09
CA GLY A 447 10.32 18.39 11.17
C GLY A 447 9.67 17.47 12.19
N VAL A 448 9.32 18.10 13.32
CA VAL A 448 8.52 17.50 14.38
C VAL A 448 7.35 18.43 14.65
N ILE A 449 6.14 17.89 14.65
CA ILE A 449 4.92 18.60 15.03
C ILE A 449 4.40 18.04 16.35
N ARG A 450 4.05 18.94 17.27
CA ARG A 450 3.45 18.62 18.57
C ARG A 450 2.11 19.30 18.70
N SER A 451 1.08 18.59 19.04
CA SER A 451 -0.28 19.14 19.16
C SER A 451 -0.50 20.00 20.42
N ILE A 452 0.49 20.06 21.31
CA ILE A 452 0.50 21.00 22.44
C ILE A 452 1.78 21.83 22.38
N ASN A 453 1.60 23.15 22.53
CA ASN A 453 2.67 24.10 22.74
C ASN A 453 2.76 24.46 24.23
N TYR A 454 3.75 23.92 24.93
CA TYR A 454 3.94 24.20 26.36
C TYR A 454 4.49 25.60 26.65
N TYR A 455 5.04 26.28 25.63
CA TYR A 455 5.64 27.62 25.76
C TYR A 455 5.16 28.52 24.62
N PRO A 456 3.86 28.88 24.61
CA PRO A 456 3.32 29.78 23.59
C PRO A 456 3.92 31.20 23.71
N VAL A 457 4.18 31.82 22.56
CA VAL A 457 4.81 33.14 22.48
C VAL A 457 3.88 34.13 21.77
N GLY A 458 3.76 35.32 22.31
CA GLY A 458 2.91 36.39 21.75
C GLY A 458 1.43 35.97 21.72
N ASN A 459 0.86 35.85 20.53
CA ASN A 459 -0.56 35.51 20.33
C ASN A 459 -0.80 33.98 20.15
N GLU A 460 0.23 33.16 20.27
CA GLU A 460 0.10 31.70 20.18
C GLU A 460 -0.71 31.16 21.36
N LYS A 461 -1.43 30.07 21.13
CA LYS A 461 -2.15 29.33 22.17
C LYS A 461 -1.55 27.93 22.35
N ALA A 462 -1.69 27.37 23.54
CA ALA A 462 -1.17 26.04 23.84
C ALA A 462 -1.78 24.95 22.94
N GLU A 463 -3.06 25.01 22.65
CA GLU A 463 -3.81 24.08 21.82
C GLU A 463 -3.52 24.19 20.30
N GLU A 464 -2.86 25.24 19.86
CA GLU A 464 -2.46 25.40 18.45
C GLU A 464 -1.23 24.55 18.08
N GLY A 465 -0.57 23.98 19.10
CA GLY A 465 0.60 23.18 18.90
C GLY A 465 1.85 23.97 18.49
N VAL A 466 2.91 23.25 18.22
CA VAL A 466 4.21 23.81 17.82
C VAL A 466 4.90 22.91 16.83
N VAL A 467 5.66 23.51 15.92
CA VAL A 467 6.43 22.84 14.88
C VAL A 467 7.89 23.24 14.97
N SER A 468 8.78 22.25 14.80
CA SER A 468 10.21 22.47 14.58
C SER A 468 10.57 22.00 13.17
N LEU A 469 11.19 22.87 12.36
CA LEU A 469 11.63 22.57 10.98
C LEU A 469 13.14 22.71 10.85
N ALA A 470 13.76 21.77 10.10
CA ALA A 470 15.16 21.77 9.77
C ALA A 470 15.41 21.29 8.35
N LEU A 471 16.55 21.67 7.78
CA LEU A 471 17.14 21.09 6.57
C LEU A 471 17.84 19.77 6.92
N GLY A 472 17.77 18.77 6.03
CA GLY A 472 18.45 17.51 6.19
C GLY A 472 17.69 16.48 7.00
N LEU A 473 18.36 15.45 7.51
CA LEU A 473 17.75 14.38 8.28
C LEU A 473 17.20 14.87 9.62
N GLY A 474 16.10 14.30 10.06
CA GLY A 474 15.42 14.61 11.34
C GLY A 474 16.30 14.44 12.58
N LYS A 475 17.39 13.66 12.49
CA LYS A 475 18.42 13.53 13.53
C LYS A 475 18.88 14.89 14.08
N HIS A 476 18.97 15.90 13.23
CA HIS A 476 19.33 17.26 13.63
C HIS A 476 18.39 17.84 14.72
N ILE A 477 17.08 17.61 14.60
CA ILE A 477 16.10 18.10 15.58
C ILE A 477 16.14 17.25 16.85
N VAL A 478 16.27 15.93 16.69
CA VAL A 478 16.29 14.99 17.83
C VAL A 478 17.50 15.26 18.75
N GLU A 479 18.66 15.60 18.17
CA GLU A 479 19.87 15.97 18.92
C GLU A 479 19.86 17.43 19.47
N GLY A 480 18.74 18.13 19.33
CA GLY A 480 18.62 19.51 19.83
C GLY A 480 19.32 20.56 18.98
N GLY A 481 19.58 20.28 17.69
CA GLY A 481 20.15 21.21 16.74
C GLY A 481 19.26 22.44 16.51
N GLN A 482 19.85 23.51 16.01
CA GLN A 482 19.13 24.75 15.69
C GLN A 482 18.07 24.49 14.62
N SER A 483 16.79 24.76 14.94
CA SER A 483 15.66 24.56 14.04
C SER A 483 14.73 25.77 14.10
N ILE A 484 13.97 26.01 13.05
CA ILE A 484 12.94 27.03 13.05
C ILE A 484 11.75 26.50 13.83
N ARG A 485 11.37 27.25 14.89
CA ARG A 485 10.20 26.98 15.72
C ARG A 485 9.07 27.95 15.40
N LEU A 486 7.87 27.42 15.16
CA LEU A 486 6.68 28.22 14.84
C LEU A 486 5.38 27.54 15.32
N SER A 487 4.32 28.34 15.48
CA SER A 487 2.95 27.82 15.47
C SER A 487 2.47 27.68 14.03
N PRO A 488 1.93 26.51 13.61
CA PRO A 488 1.42 26.35 12.24
C PRO A 488 0.18 27.20 11.96
N TYR A 489 -0.49 27.73 13.00
CA TYR A 489 -1.58 28.70 12.88
C TYR A 489 -1.09 30.13 12.62
N HIS A 490 0.17 30.40 12.99
CA HIS A 490 0.84 31.69 12.79
C HIS A 490 2.16 31.52 12.02
N PRO A 491 2.16 30.95 10.79
CA PRO A 491 3.39 30.54 10.09
C PRO A 491 4.31 31.71 9.73
N LYS A 492 3.78 32.94 9.71
CA LYS A 492 4.58 34.14 9.43
C LYS A 492 5.31 34.68 10.66
N ASN A 493 4.92 34.24 11.86
CA ASN A 493 5.48 34.71 13.12
C ASN A 493 6.59 33.75 13.58
N VAL A 494 7.77 33.87 12.98
CA VAL A 494 8.94 33.06 13.34
C VAL A 494 9.83 33.90 14.26
N MET A 495 9.89 33.50 15.53
CA MET A 495 10.60 34.29 16.57
C MET A 495 12.11 34.43 16.24
N GLN A 496 12.76 33.39 15.72
CA GLN A 496 14.15 33.45 15.33
C GLN A 496 14.44 34.46 14.20
N MET A 497 13.40 34.84 13.43
CA MET A 497 13.51 35.80 12.32
C MET A 497 13.04 37.20 12.67
N SER A 498 12.63 37.46 13.94
CA SER A 498 12.10 38.76 14.38
C SER A 498 13.16 39.86 14.39
N GLU A 499 14.41 39.51 14.66
CA GLU A 499 15.52 40.42 14.71
C GLU A 499 16.71 39.86 13.95
N LEU A 500 17.44 40.74 13.24
CA LEU A 500 18.60 40.36 12.41
C LEU A 500 19.69 39.59 13.20
N HIS A 501 20.02 40.07 14.38
CA HIS A 501 21.02 39.46 15.23
C HIS A 501 20.62 38.06 15.68
N THR A 502 19.37 37.87 16.02
CA THR A 502 18.79 36.59 16.40
C THR A 502 18.76 35.62 15.23
N ALA A 503 18.36 36.09 14.04
CA ALA A 503 18.35 35.28 12.83
C ALA A 503 19.76 34.78 12.44
N LEU A 504 20.76 35.61 12.55
CA LEU A 504 22.14 35.24 12.24
C LEU A 504 22.78 34.24 13.21
N ARG A 505 22.28 34.16 14.46
CA ARG A 505 22.81 33.30 15.52
C ARG A 505 22.00 32.05 15.81
N GLN A 506 20.68 32.08 15.63
CA GLN A 506 19.76 31.01 16.05
C GLN A 506 19.19 30.20 14.90
N THR A 507 19.56 30.48 13.66
CA THR A 507 19.20 29.67 12.50
C THR A 507 20.22 28.58 12.22
N GLN A 508 19.78 27.52 11.59
CA GLN A 508 20.57 26.33 11.30
C GLN A 508 21.83 26.62 10.51
N THR A 509 22.98 26.08 10.95
CA THR A 509 24.30 26.25 10.32
C THR A 509 24.85 24.96 9.71
N ASP A 510 24.37 23.83 10.18
CA ASP A 510 24.78 22.50 9.72
C ASP A 510 23.55 21.57 9.62
N PHE A 511 23.70 20.47 8.90
CA PHE A 511 22.64 19.48 8.72
C PHE A 511 23.23 18.07 8.59
N TYR A 512 22.39 17.05 8.76
CA TYR A 512 22.77 15.65 8.58
C TYR A 512 22.28 15.11 7.23
N ALA A 513 23.15 14.28 6.60
CA ALA A 513 22.89 13.57 5.35
C ALA A 513 23.44 12.14 5.44
N ILE A 514 22.88 11.22 4.67
CA ILE A 514 23.43 9.86 4.52
C ILE A 514 24.61 9.93 3.53
N ASP A 515 25.76 9.35 3.91
CA ASP A 515 26.88 9.14 3.00
C ASP A 515 26.54 8.03 2.00
N THR A 516 26.65 8.32 0.72
CA THR A 516 26.38 7.35 -0.35
C THR A 516 27.65 6.96 -1.12
N ARG A 517 28.83 7.47 -0.72
CA ARG A 517 30.13 7.15 -1.33
C ARG A 517 30.95 6.17 -0.49
N HIS A 518 31.00 6.44 0.83
CA HIS A 518 31.79 5.63 1.74
C HIS A 518 30.87 4.66 2.45
N ILE A 519 30.86 3.45 1.98
CA ILE A 519 30.15 2.37 2.62
C ILE A 519 31.06 1.88 3.75
N GLY A 520 30.64 2.08 5.00
CA GLY A 520 31.41 1.63 6.15
C GLY A 520 31.69 0.14 6.05
N GLU A 521 32.97 -0.24 6.08
CA GLU A 521 33.36 -1.65 5.99
C GLU A 521 32.88 -2.43 7.21
N ASP A 522 32.85 -1.81 8.40
CA ASP A 522 32.48 -2.43 9.67
C ASP A 522 31.33 -1.69 10.37
N PHE A 523 30.32 -2.42 10.79
CA PHE A 523 29.29 -1.93 11.70
C PHE A 523 29.89 -1.65 13.08
N LYS A 524 29.49 -0.51 13.65
CA LYS A 524 29.95 -0.05 14.97
C LYS A 524 28.76 0.08 15.91
N VAL A 525 29.06 0.13 17.20
CA VAL A 525 28.06 0.47 18.24
C VAL A 525 27.49 1.86 18.00
N ASP A 526 28.31 2.80 17.50
CA ASP A 526 27.84 4.12 17.01
C ASP A 526 27.02 3.96 15.72
N ASP A 527 25.73 4.20 15.80
CA ASP A 527 24.76 4.11 14.70
C ASP A 527 24.88 5.27 13.68
N GLY A 528 25.65 6.30 13.99
CA GLY A 528 25.91 7.45 13.14
C GLY A 528 27.11 7.31 12.20
N PHE A 529 27.78 6.16 12.12
CA PHE A 529 29.03 5.99 11.39
C PHE A 529 28.98 6.31 9.89
N ASN A 530 27.81 6.25 9.25
CA ASN A 530 27.58 6.59 7.83
C ASN A 530 26.76 7.87 7.65
N ILE A 531 26.65 8.69 8.68
CA ILE A 531 25.97 9.98 8.66
C ILE A 531 26.98 11.10 8.55
N LEU A 532 26.80 11.96 7.54
CA LEU A 532 27.62 13.16 7.34
C LEU A 532 26.98 14.33 8.08
N LYS A 533 27.77 15.07 8.83
CA LYS A 533 27.40 16.39 9.34
C LYS A 533 28.03 17.45 8.45
N LEU A 534 27.20 18.23 7.75
CA LEU A 534 27.62 19.15 6.68
C LEU A 534 27.13 20.57 6.98
N GLY A 535 27.92 21.55 6.59
CA GLY A 535 27.50 22.96 6.66
C GLY A 535 26.46 23.31 5.58
N VAL A 536 25.60 24.28 5.85
CA VAL A 536 24.52 24.75 4.93
C VAL A 536 25.06 25.13 3.54
N ARG A 537 26.34 25.54 3.41
CA ARG A 537 26.97 25.82 2.12
C ARG A 537 27.02 24.60 1.19
N GLU A 538 27.07 23.40 1.74
CA GLU A 538 27.03 22.18 0.92
C GLU A 538 25.65 21.98 0.29
N ALA A 539 24.58 22.30 1.02
CA ALA A 539 23.23 22.27 0.47
C ALA A 539 22.99 23.39 -0.58
N GLU A 540 23.69 24.50 -0.49
CA GLU A 540 23.68 25.53 -1.53
C GLU A 540 24.30 25.00 -2.84
N LYS A 541 25.43 24.28 -2.78
CA LYS A 541 26.04 23.62 -3.94
C LYS A 541 25.13 22.57 -4.58
N ASP A 542 24.33 21.87 -3.77
CA ASP A 542 23.35 20.90 -4.22
C ASP A 542 22.09 21.53 -4.82
N HIS A 543 21.96 22.86 -4.82
CA HIS A 543 20.74 23.59 -5.18
C HIS A 543 19.51 23.18 -4.36
N ALA A 544 19.73 22.74 -3.12
CA ALA A 544 18.68 22.23 -2.23
C ALA A 544 17.97 23.33 -1.42
N LEU A 545 18.47 24.56 -1.47
CA LEU A 545 18.00 25.66 -0.62
C LEU A 545 16.82 26.46 -1.21
N HIS A 546 16.38 26.11 -2.38
CA HIS A 546 15.30 26.79 -3.09
C HIS A 546 14.07 26.90 -2.25
N PHE A 547 13.30 27.71 -1.93
CA PHE A 547 12.15 27.86 -1.04
C PHE A 547 12.40 27.75 0.48
N ILE A 548 13.59 27.31 0.93
CA ILE A 548 13.84 27.14 2.36
C ILE A 548 14.86 28.14 2.93
N ALA A 549 15.56 28.88 2.08
CA ALA A 549 16.54 29.85 2.52
C ALA A 549 16.18 31.29 2.14
N SER A 550 16.65 32.20 2.98
CA SER A 550 16.81 33.64 2.71
C SER A 550 18.30 34.01 2.63
N THR A 551 18.60 35.15 2.07
CA THR A 551 19.98 35.64 1.95
C THR A 551 20.20 36.87 2.81
N TYR A 552 21.21 36.83 3.69
CA TYR A 552 21.66 38.01 4.42
C TYR A 552 22.60 38.83 3.54
N ASP A 553 22.21 40.08 3.32
CA ASP A 553 23.02 41.09 2.62
C ASP A 553 23.82 41.91 3.64
N PRO A 554 25.15 41.76 3.69
CA PRO A 554 25.96 42.48 4.64
C PRO A 554 26.15 43.98 4.29
N GLN A 555 25.88 44.38 3.04
CA GLN A 555 26.03 45.79 2.63
C GLN A 555 24.85 46.61 3.14
N ASP A 556 23.62 46.08 2.93
CA ASP A 556 22.42 46.76 3.40
C ASP A 556 22.03 46.35 4.82
N ASN A 557 22.72 45.38 5.43
CA ASN A 557 22.48 44.81 6.75
C ASN A 557 21.01 44.32 6.92
N VAL A 558 20.51 43.61 5.90
CA VAL A 558 19.13 43.07 5.86
C VAL A 558 19.11 41.61 5.43
N ILE A 559 18.06 40.89 5.80
CA ILE A 559 17.75 39.55 5.27
C ILE A 559 16.70 39.71 4.18
N ARG A 560 17.01 39.23 2.98
CA ARG A 560 16.09 39.19 1.83
C ARG A 560 15.59 37.77 1.61
N ASP A 561 14.31 37.60 1.41
CA ASP A 561 13.72 36.28 1.11
C ASP A 561 14.22 35.76 -0.23
N GLY A 562 14.50 34.45 -0.26
CA GLY A 562 15.03 33.75 -1.42
C GLY A 562 16.56 33.76 -1.56
N LEU A 563 17.02 33.18 -2.66
CA LEU A 563 18.43 33.03 -2.97
C LEU A 563 18.89 34.19 -3.86
N TRP A 564 19.74 35.05 -3.30
CA TRP A 564 20.40 36.15 -4.02
C TRP A 564 21.90 35.85 -4.16
N GLU A 565 22.54 36.37 -5.19
CA GLU A 565 23.97 36.22 -5.36
C GLU A 565 24.71 36.88 -4.20
N GLY A 566 25.80 36.21 -3.75
CA GLY A 566 26.56 36.64 -2.58
C GLY A 566 25.79 36.47 -1.25
N GLY A 567 26.31 37.05 -0.20
CA GLY A 567 25.73 37.03 1.14
C GLY A 567 25.69 35.64 1.80
N ARG A 568 25.32 35.60 3.08
CA ARG A 568 25.17 34.37 3.85
C ARG A 568 23.76 33.80 3.70
N LYS A 569 23.63 32.51 3.40
CA LYS A 569 22.31 31.82 3.35
C LYS A 569 21.84 31.49 4.76
N ILE A 570 20.58 31.82 5.03
CA ILE A 570 19.89 31.64 6.30
C ILE A 570 18.72 30.66 6.07
N ILE A 571 18.67 29.59 6.82
CA ILE A 571 17.54 28.63 6.75
C ILE A 571 16.35 29.24 7.48
N SER A 572 15.45 29.83 6.71
CA SER A 572 14.29 30.61 7.20
C SER A 572 12.94 29.96 6.91
N PHE A 573 12.91 29.05 5.93
CA PHE A 573 11.69 28.48 5.33
C PHE A 573 10.72 29.55 4.79
N ALA A 574 11.18 30.75 4.49
CA ALA A 574 10.34 31.88 4.08
C ALA A 574 9.48 31.58 2.84
N GLY A 575 10.01 30.90 1.83
CA GLY A 575 9.24 30.51 0.64
C GLY A 575 8.02 29.65 0.97
N VAL A 576 8.14 28.75 1.95
CA VAL A 576 7.07 27.86 2.40
C VAL A 576 6.14 28.57 3.38
N LEU A 577 6.70 29.27 4.37
CA LEU A 577 5.93 29.84 5.49
C LEU A 577 5.28 31.18 5.16
N GLN A 578 5.95 32.05 4.40
CA GLN A 578 5.49 33.40 4.09
C GLN A 578 4.85 33.50 2.70
N GLN A 579 5.50 32.89 1.68
CA GLN A 579 5.05 32.96 0.29
C GLN A 579 4.06 31.83 -0.07
N GLY A 580 3.99 30.76 0.74
CA GLY A 580 3.01 29.69 0.58
C GLY A 580 3.19 28.85 -0.68
N VAL A 581 4.43 28.68 -1.18
CA VAL A 581 4.71 27.86 -2.38
C VAL A 581 4.33 26.38 -2.19
N PHE A 582 4.20 25.96 -0.95
CA PHE A 582 3.78 24.61 -0.56
C PHE A 582 2.84 24.70 0.64
N PRO A 583 1.74 23.90 0.71
CA PRO A 583 0.71 24.03 1.74
C PRO A 583 1.12 23.42 3.10
N LEU A 584 2.42 23.41 3.44
CA LEU A 584 2.95 22.77 4.65
C LEU A 584 2.27 23.21 5.95
N PRO A 585 2.05 24.51 6.23
CA PRO A 585 1.40 24.91 7.48
C PRO A 585 0.00 24.31 7.66
N LYS A 586 -0.80 24.27 6.59
CA LYS A 586 -2.15 23.70 6.61
C LYS A 586 -2.13 22.18 6.80
N LEU A 587 -1.20 21.49 6.13
CA LEU A 587 -1.02 20.05 6.28
C LEU A 587 -0.59 19.69 7.70
N MET A 588 0.30 20.48 8.32
CA MET A 588 0.71 20.29 9.71
C MET A 588 -0.44 20.50 10.70
N GLN A 589 -1.26 21.56 10.52
CA GLN A 589 -2.47 21.78 11.33
C GLN A 589 -3.41 20.58 11.26
N LEU A 590 -3.74 20.14 10.05
CA LEU A 590 -4.66 19.03 9.83
C LEU A 590 -4.12 17.71 10.39
N SER A 591 -2.84 17.43 10.20
CA SER A 591 -2.20 16.22 10.73
C SER A 591 -2.21 16.18 12.26
N MET A 592 -1.92 17.29 12.94
CA MET A 592 -1.98 17.39 14.39
C MET A 592 -3.41 17.19 14.91
N GLN A 593 -4.38 17.84 14.28
CA GLN A 593 -5.79 17.75 14.67
C GLN A 593 -6.29 16.31 14.53
N LEU A 594 -6.10 15.69 13.36
CA LEU A 594 -6.53 14.32 13.10
C LEU A 594 -5.85 13.32 14.03
N GLY A 595 -4.55 13.49 14.29
CA GLY A 595 -3.80 12.66 15.21
C GLY A 595 -4.32 12.78 16.65
N ALA A 596 -4.50 14.00 17.15
CA ALA A 596 -5.01 14.25 18.50
C ALA A 596 -6.45 13.75 18.67
N ASP A 597 -7.32 13.99 17.68
CA ASP A 597 -8.70 13.52 17.67
C ASP A 597 -8.81 12.01 17.69
N ALA A 598 -7.98 11.32 16.92
CA ALA A 598 -7.97 9.86 16.84
C ALA A 598 -7.41 9.22 18.11
N MET A 599 -6.35 9.80 18.69
CA MET A 599 -5.72 9.31 19.93
C MET A 599 -6.43 9.76 21.19
N LYS A 600 -7.31 10.79 21.11
CA LYS A 600 -7.95 11.46 22.26
C LYS A 600 -6.95 11.98 23.30
N ARG A 601 -5.77 12.37 22.88
CA ARG A 601 -4.66 12.89 23.69
C ARG A 601 -3.66 13.65 22.81
N PRO A 602 -2.75 14.44 23.42
CA PRO A 602 -1.68 15.09 22.68
C PRO A 602 -0.84 14.08 21.89
N VAL A 603 -0.41 14.52 20.70
CA VAL A 603 0.43 13.72 19.79
C VAL A 603 1.68 14.48 19.39
N GLU A 604 2.72 13.72 19.13
CA GLU A 604 3.94 14.15 18.47
C GLU A 604 4.10 13.32 17.17
N ILE A 605 4.34 14.01 16.04
CA ILE A 605 4.51 13.36 14.73
C ILE A 605 5.79 13.90 14.10
N GLU A 606 6.67 12.97 13.71
CA GLU A 606 7.87 13.26 12.96
C GLU A 606 7.60 13.25 11.45
#